data_9dda7ac91c72a6d1b42544a984a02eb8
#
_entry.id   9dda7ac91c72a6d1b42544a984a02eb8
#
_cell.length_a   1.000
_cell.length_b   1.000
_cell.length_c   1.000
_cell.angle_alpha   90.00
_cell.angle_beta   90.00
_cell.angle_gamma   90.00
#
_symmetry.space_group_name_H-M   'P 1'
#
loop_
_entity.id
_entity.type
_entity.pdbx_description
1 polymer ?
#
loop_
_entity_poly.entity_id
_entity_poly.type
_entity_poly.pdbx_seq_one_letter_code
_entity_poly.pdbx_strand_id
1 'polypeptide(L)'
;EEWAEVRAYAEAHPECVVVEQPYVPPVPTLEELKAAKKARIDAETSAAILAGFDYAVDGVNYHFSYALDDQQNFSDTANVCLMKQSGMLGLPDSVTWNAYTPDDELVRLTFDASGFFALYAGGAMRHKNETMQRGGERKAAVEAAATPDEIAAV
;
A
#
# COMPACT_ATOMS: atom_id res chain seq x y z
N GLU A 1 -44.14 21.53 -30.15
CA GLU A 1 -45.11 22.63 -29.87
C GLU A 1 -44.98 23.11 -28.41
N GLU A 2 -44.97 22.26 -27.41
CA GLU A 2 -44.86 22.62 -25.97
C GLU A 2 -43.66 23.52 -25.63
N TRP A 3 -42.49 23.26 -26.21
CA TRP A 3 -41.27 24.05 -25.94
C TRP A 3 -41.31 25.46 -26.53
N ALA A 4 -42.13 25.68 -27.58
CA ALA A 4 -42.28 27.00 -28.14
C ALA A 4 -43.13 27.90 -27.22
N GLU A 5 -44.16 27.34 -26.59
CA GLU A 5 -45.01 28.05 -25.62
C GLU A 5 -44.23 28.39 -24.34
N VAL A 6 -43.39 27.45 -23.84
CA VAL A 6 -42.55 27.70 -22.67
C VAL A 6 -41.54 28.82 -22.94
N ARG A 7 -40.91 28.85 -24.13
CA ARG A 7 -40.02 29.95 -24.52
C ARG A 7 -40.71 31.28 -24.60
N ALA A 8 -41.87 31.31 -25.25
CA ALA A 8 -42.67 32.54 -25.38
C ALA A 8 -43.09 33.07 -24.01
N TYR A 9 -43.46 32.19 -23.09
CA TYR A 9 -43.79 32.58 -21.71
C TYR A 9 -42.55 33.11 -20.96
N ALA A 10 -41.39 32.44 -21.07
CA ALA A 10 -40.14 32.88 -20.43
C ALA A 10 -39.65 34.24 -20.97
N GLU A 11 -39.81 34.48 -22.27
CA GLU A 11 -39.51 35.78 -22.90
C GLU A 11 -40.44 36.91 -22.43
N ALA A 12 -41.71 36.59 -22.18
CA ALA A 12 -42.69 37.54 -21.68
C ALA A 12 -42.59 37.83 -20.18
N HIS A 13 -41.95 36.87 -19.44
CA HIS A 13 -41.86 36.94 -17.97
C HIS A 13 -40.40 36.65 -17.50
N PRO A 14 -39.46 37.56 -17.83
CA PRO A 14 -38.06 37.38 -17.48
C PRO A 14 -37.80 37.27 -15.97
N GLU A 15 -38.70 37.81 -15.15
CA GLU A 15 -38.66 37.70 -13.70
C GLU A 15 -38.91 36.28 -13.19
N CYS A 16 -39.52 35.41 -14.01
CA CYS A 16 -39.79 34.01 -13.70
C CYS A 16 -38.67 33.07 -14.18
N VAL A 17 -37.72 33.58 -14.95
CA VAL A 17 -36.60 32.78 -15.48
C VAL A 17 -35.49 32.72 -14.45
N VAL A 18 -35.37 31.58 -13.80
CA VAL A 18 -34.20 31.27 -12.95
C VAL A 18 -33.10 30.76 -13.86
N VAL A 19 -32.09 31.58 -14.09
CA VAL A 19 -30.86 31.13 -14.76
C VAL A 19 -30.06 30.35 -13.74
N GLU A 20 -30.04 29.01 -13.88
CA GLU A 20 -29.13 28.19 -13.08
C GLU A 20 -27.69 28.61 -13.40
N GLN A 21 -26.98 29.09 -12.38
CA GLN A 21 -25.57 29.33 -12.51
C GLN A 21 -24.86 27.96 -12.63
N PRO A 22 -23.86 27.83 -13.51
CA PRO A 22 -23.08 26.60 -13.58
C PRO A 22 -22.54 26.24 -12.19
N TYR A 23 -22.78 24.99 -11.78
CA TYR A 23 -22.22 24.48 -10.52
C TYR A 23 -20.69 24.59 -10.57
N VAL A 24 -20.11 25.40 -9.71
CA VAL A 24 -18.68 25.50 -9.50
C VAL A 24 -18.37 24.69 -8.25
N PRO A 25 -17.65 23.54 -8.37
CA PRO A 25 -17.24 22.78 -7.20
C PRO A 25 -16.42 23.64 -6.24
N PRO A 26 -16.64 23.52 -4.93
CA PRO A 26 -15.81 24.23 -3.95
C PRO A 26 -14.34 23.86 -4.12
N VAL A 27 -13.46 24.86 -4.02
CA VAL A 27 -12.01 24.64 -4.05
C VAL A 27 -11.62 23.97 -2.72
N PRO A 28 -10.91 22.82 -2.74
CA PRO A 28 -10.48 22.14 -1.52
C PRO A 28 -9.58 23.04 -0.67
N THR A 29 -9.76 23.00 0.63
CA THR A 29 -8.88 23.65 1.59
C THR A 29 -7.51 22.95 1.66
N LEU A 30 -6.49 23.62 2.18
CA LEU A 30 -5.16 23.02 2.37
C LEU A 30 -5.23 21.77 3.27
N GLU A 31 -6.05 21.81 4.32
CA GLU A 31 -6.26 20.67 5.22
C GLU A 31 -6.92 19.47 4.53
N GLU A 32 -7.90 19.71 3.67
CA GLU A 32 -8.53 18.66 2.87
C GLU A 32 -7.54 18.03 1.89
N LEU A 33 -6.69 18.84 1.25
CA LEU A 33 -5.63 18.35 0.36
C LEU A 33 -4.60 17.51 1.12
N LYS A 34 -4.17 17.96 2.30
CA LYS A 34 -3.26 17.19 3.19
C LYS A 34 -3.90 15.86 3.61
N ALA A 35 -5.15 15.88 4.03
CA ALA A 35 -5.86 14.66 4.45
C ALA A 35 -5.97 13.66 3.29
N ALA A 36 -6.36 14.10 2.11
CA ALA A 36 -6.47 13.27 0.92
C ALA A 36 -5.10 12.68 0.51
N LYS A 37 -4.04 13.48 0.54
CA LYS A 37 -2.68 13.02 0.21
C LYS A 37 -2.17 11.99 1.23
N LYS A 38 -2.38 12.22 2.53
CA LYS A 38 -2.00 11.26 3.58
C LYS A 38 -2.74 9.93 3.42
N ALA A 39 -4.04 9.96 3.14
CA ALA A 39 -4.82 8.74 2.88
C ALA A 39 -4.30 7.97 1.65
N ARG A 40 -3.90 8.68 0.60
CA ARG A 40 -3.27 8.08 -0.58
C ARG A 40 -1.93 7.43 -0.22
N ILE A 41 -1.08 8.10 0.55
CA ILE A 41 0.20 7.56 1.00
C ILE A 41 -0.02 6.29 1.84
N ASP A 42 -1.02 6.25 2.73
CA ASP A 42 -1.36 5.06 3.51
C ASP A 42 -1.78 3.89 2.62
N ALA A 43 -2.60 4.16 1.59
CA ALA A 43 -3.00 3.14 0.62
C ALA A 43 -1.81 2.62 -0.21
N GLU A 44 -0.95 3.50 -0.70
CA GLU A 44 0.27 3.16 -1.43
C GLU A 44 1.25 2.35 -0.56
N THR A 45 1.42 2.74 0.71
CA THR A 45 2.27 2.03 1.69
C THR A 45 1.75 0.62 1.94
N SER A 46 0.44 0.48 2.18
CA SER A 46 -0.19 -0.83 2.36
C SER A 46 -0.04 -1.71 1.12
N ALA A 47 -0.31 -1.16 -0.06
CA ALA A 47 -0.15 -1.89 -1.32
C ALA A 47 1.31 -2.34 -1.54
N ALA A 48 2.28 -1.48 -1.24
CA ALA A 48 3.70 -1.82 -1.37
C ALA A 48 4.13 -2.94 -0.41
N ILE A 49 3.61 -2.96 0.83
CA ILE A 49 3.87 -4.06 1.77
C ILE A 49 3.30 -5.37 1.23
N LEU A 50 2.05 -5.34 0.76
CA LEU A 50 1.33 -6.53 0.29
C LEU A 50 1.87 -7.06 -1.05
N ALA A 51 2.58 -6.24 -1.82
CA ALA A 51 3.19 -6.65 -3.08
C ALA A 51 4.29 -7.71 -2.91
N GLY A 52 4.81 -7.88 -1.68
CA GLY A 52 5.89 -8.80 -1.42
C GLY A 52 7.27 -8.15 -1.49
N PHE A 53 8.30 -8.97 -1.41
CA PHE A 53 9.69 -8.50 -1.34
C PHE A 53 10.64 -9.45 -2.04
N ASP A 54 11.78 -8.90 -2.45
CA ASP A 54 12.85 -9.68 -3.04
C ASP A 54 13.92 -10.00 -1.98
N TYR A 55 14.45 -11.21 -2.04
CA TYR A 55 15.52 -11.66 -1.16
C TYR A 55 16.42 -12.67 -1.89
N ALA A 56 17.72 -12.50 -1.76
CA ALA A 56 18.69 -13.37 -2.39
C ALA A 56 18.93 -14.64 -1.56
N VAL A 57 18.78 -15.80 -2.20
CA VAL A 57 19.12 -17.11 -1.65
C VAL A 57 20.14 -17.77 -2.58
N ASP A 58 21.30 -18.14 -2.07
CA ASP A 58 22.39 -18.75 -2.84
C ASP A 58 22.76 -17.98 -4.12
N GLY A 59 22.71 -16.64 -4.04
CA GLY A 59 23.09 -15.75 -5.15
C GLY A 59 22.00 -15.51 -6.18
N VAL A 60 20.82 -16.11 -6.03
CA VAL A 60 19.64 -15.88 -6.87
C VAL A 60 18.65 -15.01 -6.13
N ASN A 61 18.16 -13.94 -6.79
CA ASN A 61 17.17 -13.05 -6.22
C ASN A 61 15.78 -13.62 -6.49
N TYR A 62 15.07 -13.99 -5.42
CA TYR A 62 13.72 -14.52 -5.50
C TYR A 62 12.71 -13.50 -4.96
N HIS A 63 11.51 -13.50 -5.55
CA HIS A 63 10.38 -12.76 -5.01
C HIS A 63 9.58 -13.63 -4.04
N PHE A 64 9.21 -13.06 -2.89
CA PHE A 64 8.39 -13.69 -1.86
C PHE A 64 7.08 -12.93 -1.69
N SER A 65 5.96 -13.64 -1.78
CA SER A 65 4.64 -13.08 -1.47
C SER A 65 4.57 -12.63 0.00
N TYR A 66 3.88 -11.52 0.25
CA TYR A 66 3.75 -10.97 1.59
C TYR A 66 2.33 -10.39 1.84
N ALA A 67 1.30 -11.03 1.29
CA ALA A 67 -0.10 -10.76 1.61
C ALA A 67 -0.37 -11.00 3.11
N LEU A 68 -1.55 -10.66 3.60
CA LEU A 68 -1.85 -10.74 5.04
C LEU A 68 -1.65 -12.15 5.61
N ASP A 69 -2.11 -13.18 4.88
CA ASP A 69 -1.91 -14.56 5.31
C ASP A 69 -0.43 -14.96 5.28
N ASP A 70 0.33 -14.48 4.29
CA ASP A 70 1.78 -14.71 4.23
C ASP A 70 2.49 -14.07 5.42
N GLN A 71 2.10 -12.86 5.83
CA GLN A 71 2.67 -12.19 6.99
C GLN A 71 2.48 -13.02 8.27
N GLN A 72 1.30 -13.59 8.45
CA GLN A 72 1.01 -14.49 9.57
C GLN A 72 1.85 -15.76 9.50
N ASN A 73 1.89 -16.42 8.33
CA ASN A 73 2.68 -17.62 8.11
C ASN A 73 4.17 -17.40 8.35
N PHE A 74 4.72 -16.27 7.88
CA PHE A 74 6.11 -15.88 8.16
C PHE A 74 6.39 -15.75 9.65
N SER A 75 5.51 -15.05 10.38
CA SER A 75 5.64 -14.85 11.84
C SER A 75 5.57 -16.16 12.60
N ASP A 76 4.60 -17.00 12.30
CA ASP A 76 4.40 -18.28 12.98
C ASP A 76 5.58 -19.23 12.71
N THR A 77 6.05 -19.31 11.47
CA THR A 77 7.21 -20.14 11.10
C THR A 77 8.50 -19.61 11.73
N ALA A 78 8.70 -18.28 11.77
CA ALA A 78 9.86 -17.69 12.43
C ALA A 78 9.88 -18.00 13.94
N ASN A 79 8.72 -18.01 14.60
CA ASN A 79 8.60 -18.41 16.00
C ASN A 79 9.00 -19.88 16.21
N VAL A 80 8.57 -20.79 15.33
CA VAL A 80 8.97 -22.21 15.35
C VAL A 80 10.48 -22.35 15.17
N CYS A 81 11.07 -21.60 14.23
CA CYS A 81 12.51 -21.59 14.00
C CYS A 81 13.29 -21.08 15.22
N LEU A 82 12.78 -20.04 15.89
CA LEU A 82 13.39 -19.50 17.11
C LEU A 82 13.34 -20.51 18.26
N MET A 83 12.20 -21.21 18.44
CA MET A 83 12.07 -22.28 19.42
C MET A 83 13.04 -23.43 19.15
N LYS A 84 13.22 -23.81 17.88
CA LYS A 84 14.20 -24.82 17.48
C LYS A 84 15.63 -24.38 17.82
N GLN A 85 16.00 -23.16 17.52
CA GLN A 85 17.33 -22.60 17.85
C GLN A 85 17.57 -22.54 19.36
N SER A 86 16.53 -22.38 20.18
CA SER A 86 16.63 -22.42 21.64
C SER A 86 16.73 -23.84 22.21
N GLY A 87 16.78 -24.87 21.36
CA GLY A 87 16.95 -26.27 21.75
C GLY A 87 15.65 -27.03 22.03
N MET A 88 14.49 -26.51 21.66
CA MET A 88 13.23 -27.25 21.79
C MET A 88 13.23 -28.48 20.86
N LEU A 89 12.90 -29.65 21.43
CA LEU A 89 12.85 -30.91 20.71
C LEU A 89 11.51 -31.11 20.01
N GLY A 90 11.52 -31.99 18.98
CA GLY A 90 10.31 -32.37 18.25
C GLY A 90 9.87 -31.40 17.16
N LEU A 91 10.63 -30.33 16.91
CA LEU A 91 10.39 -29.40 15.82
C LEU A 91 11.07 -29.85 14.52
N PRO A 92 10.49 -29.51 13.34
CA PRO A 92 11.08 -29.83 12.04
C PRO A 92 12.52 -29.31 11.88
N ASP A 93 13.36 -30.05 11.16
CA ASP A 93 14.74 -29.65 10.86
C ASP A 93 14.81 -28.60 9.75
N SER A 94 13.81 -28.57 8.89
CA SER A 94 13.70 -27.62 7.79
C SER A 94 12.27 -27.23 7.51
N VAL A 95 12.08 -26.09 6.85
CA VAL A 95 10.79 -25.60 6.33
C VAL A 95 10.91 -25.38 4.84
N THR A 96 9.82 -25.66 4.11
CA THR A 96 9.73 -25.40 2.67
C THR A 96 8.87 -24.17 2.45
N TRP A 97 9.35 -23.25 1.61
CA TRP A 97 8.69 -21.98 1.35
C TRP A 97 8.58 -21.68 -0.14
N ASN A 98 7.43 -21.17 -0.54
CA ASN A 98 7.20 -20.75 -1.92
C ASN A 98 7.94 -19.46 -2.22
N ALA A 99 8.57 -19.39 -3.38
CA ALA A 99 9.22 -18.23 -3.92
C ALA A 99 9.06 -18.18 -5.44
N TYR A 100 9.30 -17.04 -6.05
CA TYR A 100 9.22 -16.85 -7.49
C TYR A 100 10.60 -16.49 -8.03
N THR A 101 10.99 -17.12 -9.13
CA THR A 101 12.23 -16.81 -9.83
C THR A 101 12.14 -15.43 -10.49
N PRO A 102 13.27 -14.86 -10.99
CA PRO A 102 13.22 -13.64 -11.81
C PRO A 102 12.36 -13.73 -13.08
N ASP A 103 12.10 -14.96 -13.56
CA ASP A 103 11.21 -15.23 -14.69
C ASP A 103 9.75 -15.53 -14.25
N ASP A 104 9.42 -15.21 -12.99
CA ASP A 104 8.08 -15.39 -12.38
C ASP A 104 7.62 -16.87 -12.29
N GLU A 105 8.55 -17.80 -12.22
CA GLU A 105 8.25 -19.21 -12.03
C GLU A 105 8.20 -19.56 -10.54
N LEU A 106 7.12 -20.25 -10.11
CA LEU A 106 6.97 -20.75 -8.74
C LEU A 106 8.00 -21.85 -8.45
N VAL A 107 8.78 -21.66 -7.41
CA VAL A 107 9.70 -22.66 -6.87
C VAL A 107 9.47 -22.85 -5.37
N ARG A 108 9.95 -23.96 -4.83
CA ARG A 108 9.91 -24.25 -3.41
C ARG A 108 11.33 -24.34 -2.88
N LEU A 109 11.67 -23.40 -2.00
CA LEU A 109 12.97 -23.33 -1.36
C LEU A 109 12.90 -23.98 0.03
N THR A 110 13.95 -24.67 0.41
CA THR A 110 14.06 -25.33 1.71
C THR A 110 15.05 -24.56 2.57
N PHE A 111 14.65 -24.22 3.78
CA PHE A 111 15.46 -23.51 4.75
C PHE A 111 15.58 -24.33 6.04
N ASP A 112 16.74 -24.33 6.64
CA ASP A 112 16.87 -24.67 8.06
C ASP A 112 16.35 -23.52 8.95
N ALA A 113 16.27 -23.73 10.25
CA ALA A 113 15.75 -22.74 11.19
C ALA A 113 16.51 -21.41 11.13
N SER A 114 17.82 -21.44 10.97
CA SER A 114 18.66 -20.24 10.87
C SER A 114 18.44 -19.49 9.57
N GLY A 115 18.40 -20.21 8.45
CA GLY A 115 18.18 -19.65 7.12
C GLY A 115 16.79 -19.02 6.97
N PHE A 116 15.75 -19.69 7.51
CA PHE A 116 14.40 -19.11 7.50
C PHE A 116 14.30 -17.85 8.38
N PHE A 117 14.93 -17.88 9.56
CA PHE A 117 14.94 -16.70 10.42
C PHE A 117 15.68 -15.52 9.78
N ALA A 118 16.77 -15.79 9.03
CA ALA A 118 17.47 -14.76 8.25
C ALA A 118 16.59 -14.18 7.13
N LEU A 119 15.83 -15.02 6.41
CA LEU A 119 14.82 -14.58 5.42
C LEU A 119 13.75 -13.72 6.08
N TYR A 120 13.22 -14.15 7.23
CA TYR A 120 12.20 -13.39 7.96
C TYR A 120 12.72 -12.02 8.41
N ALA A 121 13.87 -11.98 9.08
CA ALA A 121 14.42 -10.73 9.62
C ALA A 121 14.97 -9.81 8.53
N GLY A 122 15.77 -10.34 7.62
CA GLY A 122 16.46 -9.58 6.57
C GLY A 122 15.62 -9.33 5.31
N GLY A 123 14.58 -10.11 5.10
CA GLY A 123 13.63 -9.97 3.99
C GLY A 123 12.32 -9.35 4.46
N ALA A 124 11.43 -10.17 5.02
CA ALA A 124 10.05 -9.81 5.37
C ALA A 124 9.96 -8.59 6.32
N MET A 125 10.61 -8.64 7.46
CA MET A 125 10.55 -7.57 8.46
C MET A 125 11.24 -6.30 7.99
N ARG A 126 12.39 -6.45 7.32
CA ARG A 126 13.09 -5.31 6.73
C ARG A 126 12.22 -4.60 5.70
N HIS A 127 11.63 -5.34 4.76
CA HIS A 127 10.71 -4.80 3.75
C HIS A 127 9.57 -4.02 4.38
N LYS A 128 8.87 -4.63 5.36
CA LYS A 128 7.75 -3.99 6.06
C LYS A 128 8.17 -2.70 6.76
N ASN A 129 9.25 -2.77 7.55
CA ASN A 129 9.73 -1.63 8.33
C ASN A 129 10.20 -0.47 7.46
N GLU A 130 11.00 -0.73 6.43
CA GLU A 130 11.48 0.31 5.50
C GLU A 130 10.33 0.94 4.71
N THR A 131 9.33 0.15 4.29
CA THR A 131 8.16 0.65 3.59
C THR A 131 7.28 1.52 4.48
N MET A 132 7.04 1.12 5.73
CA MET A 132 6.32 1.92 6.72
C MET A 132 7.06 3.22 7.05
N GLN A 133 8.38 3.16 7.21
CA GLN A 133 9.20 4.35 7.47
C GLN A 133 9.09 5.36 6.33
N ARG A 134 9.25 4.92 5.07
CA ARG A 134 9.08 5.80 3.90
C ARG A 134 7.69 6.42 3.84
N GLY A 135 6.63 5.65 4.14
CA GLY A 135 5.27 6.18 4.24
C GLY A 135 5.13 7.24 5.32
N GLY A 136 5.72 7.02 6.49
CA GLY A 136 5.76 7.98 7.60
C GLY A 136 6.49 9.28 7.24
N GLU A 137 7.65 9.18 6.61
CA GLU A 137 8.44 10.33 6.15
C GLU A 137 7.67 11.17 5.11
N ARG A 138 7.01 10.52 4.15
CA ARG A 138 6.14 11.21 3.18
C ARG A 138 4.97 11.91 3.86
N LYS A 139 4.30 11.29 4.82
CA LYS A 139 3.21 11.95 5.58
C LYS A 139 3.71 13.13 6.40
N ALA A 140 4.89 13.06 6.97
CA ALA A 140 5.51 14.19 7.66
C ALA A 140 5.82 15.34 6.70
N ALA A 141 6.27 15.06 5.48
CA ALA A 141 6.48 16.07 4.45
C ALA A 141 5.16 16.75 4.03
N VAL A 142 4.08 15.98 3.86
CA VAL A 142 2.74 16.54 3.61
C VAL A 142 2.28 17.45 4.73
N GLU A 143 2.52 17.09 5.99
CA GLU A 143 2.13 17.89 7.14
C GLU A 143 2.89 19.24 7.17
N ALA A 144 4.17 19.23 6.82
CA ALA A 144 5.02 20.42 6.75
C ALA A 144 4.72 21.33 5.56
N ALA A 145 4.05 20.84 4.51
CA ALA A 145 3.74 21.60 3.31
C ALA A 145 2.83 22.80 3.62
N ALA A 146 3.15 23.95 3.05
CA ALA A 146 2.41 25.21 3.22
C ALA A 146 1.52 25.56 2.02
N THR A 147 1.73 24.90 0.87
CA THR A 147 1.00 25.16 -0.38
C THR A 147 0.49 23.88 -1.03
N PRO A 148 -0.57 23.96 -1.88
CA PRO A 148 -1.04 22.82 -2.67
C PRO A 148 0.04 22.20 -3.56
N ASP A 149 0.92 23.00 -4.14
CA ASP A 149 2.00 22.53 -5.02
C ASP A 149 3.05 21.72 -4.22
N GLU A 150 3.38 22.14 -3.01
CA GLU A 150 4.24 21.37 -2.10
C GLU A 150 3.62 20.03 -1.72
N ILE A 151 2.30 19.99 -1.44
CA ILE A 151 1.58 18.74 -1.18
C ILE A 151 1.62 17.81 -2.40
N ALA A 152 1.44 18.38 -3.59
CA ALA A 152 1.43 17.60 -4.83
C ALA A 152 2.81 16.97 -5.12
N ALA A 153 3.89 17.67 -4.75
CA ALA A 153 5.27 17.24 -4.99
C ALA A 153 5.72 16.06 -4.10
N VAL A 154 5.04 15.76 -2.97
CA VAL A 154 5.28 14.58 -2.13
C VAL A 154 4.74 13.32 -2.77
#